data_52ba888d1dc5afbb89dd8f000a56d0ff
#
_entry.id   52ba888d1dc5afbb89dd8f000a56d0ff
#
_cell.length_a   1.000
_cell.length_b   1.000
_cell.length_c   1.000
_cell.angle_alpha   90.00
_cell.angle_beta   90.00
_cell.angle_gamma   90.00
#
_symmetry.space_group_name_H-M   'P 1'
#
loop_
_entity.id
_entity.type
_entity.pdbx_description
1 polymer ?
#
loop_
_entity_poly.entity_id
_entity_poly.type
_entity_poly.pdbx_seq_one_letter_code
_entity_poly.pdbx_strand_id
1 'polypeptide(L)'
;MDRITLKNQLGVYRTPYEEEAAFIEDFIDLTQDPLAFKRERLDGHFTASSWIVNKKRTHTLLTLHRKLGRWLQLGGHADGNENLLEVALKEAEEESGLTSLKLVEESIFDIDKHIIPQRPHVPEHFHFDVRYLIEADINE
;
A
#
# COMPACT_ATOMS: atom_id res chain seq x y z
N MET A 1 -12.09 8.37 -3.47
CA MET A 1 -12.14 6.92 -3.82
C MET A 1 -12.74 6.16 -2.66
N ASP A 2 -13.62 5.23 -2.94
CA ASP A 2 -14.25 4.36 -1.94
C ASP A 2 -13.94 2.89 -2.25
N ARG A 3 -14.49 1.98 -1.42
CA ARG A 3 -14.23 0.54 -1.61
C ARG A 3 -14.79 0.00 -2.92
N ILE A 4 -15.83 0.59 -3.46
CA ILE A 4 -16.40 0.17 -4.75
C ILE A 4 -15.41 0.49 -5.86
N THR A 5 -14.84 1.68 -5.85
CA THR A 5 -13.80 2.09 -6.79
C THR A 5 -12.56 1.19 -6.67
N LEU A 6 -12.14 0.90 -5.45
CA LEU A 6 -11.01 -0.01 -5.21
C LEU A 6 -11.30 -1.41 -5.78
N LYS A 7 -12.49 -1.95 -5.53
CA LYS A 7 -12.89 -3.25 -6.06
C LYS A 7 -12.82 -3.26 -7.59
N ASN A 8 -13.30 -2.19 -8.22
CA ASN A 8 -13.27 -2.07 -9.68
C ASN A 8 -11.84 -2.00 -10.20
N GLN A 9 -10.98 -1.26 -9.53
CA GLN A 9 -9.55 -1.17 -9.89
C GLN A 9 -8.86 -2.53 -9.77
N LEU A 10 -9.16 -3.29 -8.71
CA LEU A 10 -8.62 -4.64 -8.54
C LEU A 10 -9.10 -5.58 -9.64
N GLY A 11 -10.35 -5.42 -10.08
CA GLY A 11 -10.92 -6.24 -11.15
C GLY A 11 -10.25 -6.04 -12.50
N VAL A 12 -9.69 -4.86 -12.76
CA VAL A 12 -8.99 -4.55 -14.02
C VAL A 12 -7.47 -4.60 -13.91
N TYR A 13 -6.95 -4.77 -12.69
CA TYR A 13 -5.52 -4.87 -12.46
C TYR A 13 -4.96 -6.09 -13.19
N ARG A 14 -3.85 -5.90 -13.88
CA ARG A 14 -3.17 -6.97 -14.60
C ARG A 14 -1.72 -7.06 -14.15
N THR A 15 -1.26 -8.27 -14.00
CA THR A 15 0.10 -8.55 -13.53
C THR A 15 0.70 -9.73 -14.30
N PRO A 16 2.01 -9.70 -14.61
CA PRO A 16 2.69 -10.87 -15.17
C PRO A 16 3.11 -11.87 -14.09
N TYR A 17 2.95 -11.54 -12.80
CA TYR A 17 3.40 -12.38 -11.69
C TYR A 17 2.29 -13.31 -11.22
N GLU A 18 2.56 -14.62 -11.25
CA GLU A 18 1.57 -15.62 -10.86
C GLU A 18 1.14 -15.50 -9.41
N GLU A 19 2.06 -15.14 -8.51
CA GLU A 19 1.74 -14.93 -7.10
C GLU A 19 0.68 -13.85 -6.89
N GLU A 20 0.82 -12.74 -7.60
CA GLU A 20 -0.16 -11.64 -7.51
C GLU A 20 -1.50 -12.05 -8.09
N ALA A 21 -1.49 -12.74 -9.24
CA ALA A 21 -2.73 -13.21 -9.85
C ALA A 21 -3.48 -14.18 -8.93
N ALA A 22 -2.75 -14.99 -8.18
CA ALA A 22 -3.35 -15.97 -7.27
C ALA A 22 -4.10 -15.32 -6.11
N PHE A 23 -3.71 -14.13 -5.64
CA PHE A 23 -4.37 -13.49 -4.51
C PHE A 23 -5.22 -12.24 -4.85
N ILE A 24 -5.38 -11.90 -6.13
CA ILE A 24 -6.28 -10.79 -6.53
C ILE A 24 -7.70 -11.04 -6.01
N GLU A 25 -8.20 -12.27 -6.10
CA GLU A 25 -9.54 -12.62 -5.60
C GLU A 25 -9.66 -12.37 -4.09
N ASP A 26 -8.60 -12.65 -3.32
CA ASP A 26 -8.58 -12.40 -1.88
C ASP A 26 -8.71 -10.90 -1.59
N PHE A 27 -8.05 -10.06 -2.39
CA PHE A 27 -8.16 -8.61 -2.27
C PHE A 27 -9.58 -8.13 -2.59
N ILE A 28 -10.17 -8.67 -3.66
CA ILE A 28 -11.54 -8.32 -4.07
C ILE A 28 -12.53 -8.74 -2.98
N ASP A 29 -12.41 -9.95 -2.47
CA ASP A 29 -13.27 -10.46 -1.40
C ASP A 29 -13.17 -9.59 -0.15
N LEU A 30 -11.95 -9.17 0.21
CA LEU A 30 -11.74 -8.33 1.38
C LEU A 30 -12.48 -7.00 1.27
N THR A 31 -12.62 -6.42 0.08
CA THR A 31 -13.34 -5.14 -0.10
C THR A 31 -14.79 -5.21 0.38
N GLN A 32 -15.36 -6.41 0.52
CA GLN A 32 -16.74 -6.59 0.94
C GLN A 32 -16.90 -6.67 2.46
N ASP A 33 -15.81 -6.82 3.20
CA ASP A 33 -15.84 -6.89 4.65
C ASP A 33 -15.92 -5.48 5.24
N PRO A 34 -16.89 -5.19 6.13
CA PRO A 34 -17.00 -3.88 6.77
C PRO A 34 -15.75 -3.45 7.54
N LEU A 35 -14.93 -4.39 8.03
CA LEU A 35 -13.73 -4.12 8.81
C LEU A 35 -12.46 -4.13 7.98
N ALA A 36 -12.57 -4.25 6.66
CA ALA A 36 -11.42 -4.42 5.75
C ALA A 36 -10.34 -3.36 5.89
N PHE A 37 -10.75 -2.11 6.19
CA PHE A 37 -9.83 -0.96 6.25
C PHE A 37 -9.41 -0.63 7.69
N LYS A 38 -9.68 -1.53 8.64
CA LYS A 38 -9.38 -1.33 10.06
C LYS A 38 -8.43 -2.40 10.56
N ARG A 39 -7.40 -1.96 11.31
CA ARG A 39 -6.43 -2.90 11.89
C ARG A 39 -7.05 -3.80 12.97
N GLU A 40 -8.23 -3.47 13.46
CA GLU A 40 -9.00 -4.30 14.41
C GLU A 40 -9.49 -5.60 13.78
N ARG A 41 -9.50 -5.68 12.45
CA ARG A 41 -9.74 -6.94 11.76
C ARG A 41 -8.48 -7.80 11.90
N LEU A 42 -8.54 -8.78 12.81
CA LEU A 42 -7.37 -9.50 13.29
C LEU A 42 -6.74 -10.48 12.29
N ASP A 43 -7.50 -10.98 11.33
CA ASP A 43 -6.98 -11.91 10.32
C ASP A 43 -6.15 -11.21 9.23
N GLY A 44 -6.44 -9.94 9.03
CA GLY A 44 -5.77 -9.13 8.04
C GLY A 44 -6.61 -7.93 7.63
N HIS A 45 -5.97 -6.97 7.02
CA HIS A 45 -6.62 -5.71 6.63
C HIS A 45 -5.80 -5.01 5.55
N PHE A 46 -6.42 -4.04 4.88
CA PHE A 46 -5.74 -3.24 3.87
C PHE A 46 -4.71 -2.30 4.47
N THR A 47 -3.60 -2.21 3.78
CA THR A 47 -2.60 -1.16 3.94
C THR A 47 -2.35 -0.52 2.59
N ALA A 48 -1.74 0.65 2.58
CA ALA A 48 -1.38 1.34 1.35
C ALA A 48 0.07 1.80 1.42
N SER A 49 0.77 1.65 0.33
CA SER A 49 2.16 2.10 0.23
C SER A 49 2.42 2.76 -1.12
N SER A 50 3.58 3.38 -1.23
CA SER A 50 3.98 4.08 -2.43
C SER A 50 5.32 3.56 -2.94
N TRP A 51 5.39 3.41 -4.26
CA TRP A 51 6.65 3.24 -4.95
C TRP A 51 7.05 4.64 -5.45
N ILE A 52 8.06 5.23 -4.81
CA ILE A 52 8.45 6.62 -5.07
C ILE A 52 9.67 6.64 -5.97
N VAL A 53 9.54 7.31 -7.11
CA VAL A 53 10.60 7.39 -8.10
C VAL A 53 10.87 8.85 -8.46
N ASN A 54 12.07 9.13 -8.98
CA ASN A 54 12.37 10.43 -9.56
C ASN A 54 11.82 10.52 -10.99
N LYS A 55 11.84 11.73 -11.57
CA LYS A 55 11.30 11.96 -12.90
C LYS A 55 11.95 11.07 -13.97
N LYS A 56 13.24 10.85 -13.87
CA LYS A 56 13.99 10.03 -14.84
C LYS A 56 13.83 8.52 -14.62
N ARG A 57 13.17 8.10 -13.55
CA ARG A 57 12.97 6.69 -13.18
C ARG A 57 14.30 5.94 -12.94
N THR A 58 15.30 6.66 -12.45
CA THR A 58 16.63 6.10 -12.16
C THR A 58 16.83 5.75 -10.70
N HIS A 59 16.02 6.34 -9.80
CA HIS A 59 16.13 6.17 -8.35
C HIS A 59 14.77 5.93 -7.73
N THR A 60 14.75 5.18 -6.64
CA THR A 60 13.58 5.01 -5.79
C THR A 60 13.92 5.44 -4.36
N LEU A 61 12.90 5.93 -3.65
CA LEU A 61 13.06 6.34 -2.26
C LEU A 61 12.53 5.24 -1.35
N LEU A 62 13.36 4.79 -0.42
CA LEU A 62 13.01 3.83 0.62
C LEU A 62 13.35 4.41 1.98
N THR A 63 12.71 3.89 3.02
CA THR A 63 13.02 4.26 4.40
C THR A 63 13.71 3.09 5.11
N LEU A 64 14.69 3.39 5.94
CA LEU A 64 15.31 2.38 6.79
C LEU A 64 14.48 2.22 8.06
N HIS A 65 13.80 1.09 8.18
CA HIS A 65 12.95 0.79 9.33
C HIS A 65 13.83 0.46 10.55
N ARG A 66 13.72 1.26 11.62
CA ARG A 66 14.60 1.13 12.78
C ARG A 66 14.57 -0.25 13.44
N LYS A 67 13.36 -0.76 13.70
CA LYS A 67 13.20 -2.05 14.39
C LYS A 67 13.62 -3.23 13.55
N LEU A 68 13.34 -3.20 12.25
CA LEU A 68 13.63 -4.32 11.36
C LEU A 68 15.01 -4.26 10.73
N GLY A 69 15.68 -3.09 10.76
CA GLY A 69 16.97 -2.89 10.10
C GLY A 69 16.92 -3.10 8.60
N ARG A 70 15.77 -2.87 7.97
CA ARG A 70 15.52 -3.14 6.55
C ARG A 70 15.03 -1.89 5.84
N TRP A 71 15.39 -1.78 4.56
CA TRP A 71 14.89 -0.75 3.68
C TRP A 71 13.53 -1.14 3.15
N LEU A 72 12.53 -0.29 3.39
CA LEU A 72 11.14 -0.57 3.03
C LEU A 72 10.52 0.61 2.28
N GLN A 73 9.46 0.32 1.53
CA GLN A 73 8.61 1.33 0.93
C GLN A 73 7.90 2.13 2.03
N LEU A 74 7.57 3.37 1.72
CA LEU A 74 6.79 4.22 2.61
C LEU A 74 5.31 3.82 2.51
N GLY A 75 4.64 3.69 3.66
CA GLY A 75 3.24 3.30 3.69
C GLY A 75 2.75 3.07 5.10
N GLY A 76 1.48 2.72 5.22
CA GLY A 76 0.87 2.50 6.52
C GLY A 76 -0.54 1.93 6.46
N HIS A 77 -1.17 1.90 7.63
CA HIS A 77 -2.52 1.38 7.80
C HIS A 77 -3.58 2.36 7.28
N ALA A 78 -4.68 1.81 6.78
CA ALA A 78 -5.79 2.62 6.30
C ALA A 78 -6.57 3.28 7.44
N ASP A 79 -6.67 2.62 8.58
CA ASP A 79 -7.37 3.10 9.78
C ASP A 79 -8.78 3.66 9.50
N GLY A 80 -9.54 2.91 8.72
CA GLY A 80 -10.91 3.24 8.35
C GLY A 80 -11.07 4.07 7.08
N ASN A 81 -9.98 4.57 6.50
CA ASN A 81 -10.04 5.34 5.26
C ASN A 81 -10.06 4.41 4.05
N GLU A 82 -11.17 4.39 3.31
CA GLU A 82 -11.32 3.55 2.12
C GLU A 82 -10.55 4.09 0.91
N ASN A 83 -10.07 5.32 0.97
CA ASN A 83 -9.28 5.92 -0.10
C ASN A 83 -7.80 5.56 0.10
N LEU A 84 -7.41 4.38 -0.37
CA LEU A 84 -6.04 3.89 -0.21
C LEU A 84 -5.01 4.75 -0.94
N LEU A 85 -5.41 5.39 -2.03
CA LEU A 85 -4.55 6.33 -2.75
C LEU A 85 -4.17 7.51 -1.85
N GLU A 86 -5.15 8.07 -1.15
CA GLU A 86 -4.94 9.15 -0.19
C GLU A 86 -4.07 8.69 0.97
N VAL A 87 -4.29 7.48 1.48
CA VAL A 87 -3.47 6.89 2.53
C VAL A 87 -2.01 6.79 2.08
N ALA A 88 -1.75 6.29 0.87
CA ALA A 88 -0.41 6.16 0.33
C ALA A 88 0.30 7.52 0.23
N LEU A 89 -0.39 8.54 -0.29
CA LEU A 89 0.16 9.89 -0.41
C LEU A 89 0.47 10.51 0.95
N LYS A 90 -0.48 10.39 1.88
CA LYS A 90 -0.34 10.94 3.23
C LYS A 90 0.85 10.31 3.95
N GLU A 91 0.96 8.99 3.93
CA GLU A 91 2.07 8.29 4.57
C GLU A 91 3.41 8.67 3.92
N ALA A 92 3.44 8.81 2.59
CA ALA A 92 4.63 9.23 1.88
C ALA A 92 5.08 10.63 2.32
N GLU A 93 4.15 11.58 2.45
CA GLU A 93 4.43 12.93 2.92
C GLU A 93 4.95 12.92 4.36
N GLU A 94 4.27 12.21 5.25
CA GLU A 94 4.62 12.16 6.67
C GLU A 94 5.98 11.51 6.91
N GLU A 95 6.26 10.41 6.23
CA GLU A 95 7.50 9.66 6.45
C GLU A 95 8.70 10.26 5.73
N SER A 96 8.52 10.91 4.58
CA SER A 96 9.62 11.50 3.81
C SER A 96 9.88 12.98 4.14
N GLY A 97 8.84 13.69 4.52
CA GLY A 97 8.91 15.16 4.68
C GLY A 97 8.98 15.91 3.35
N LEU A 98 8.82 15.22 2.22
CA LEU A 98 8.91 15.86 0.91
C LEU A 98 7.62 16.60 0.56
N THR A 99 7.74 17.70 -0.17
CA THR A 99 6.62 18.49 -0.66
C THR A 99 6.39 18.35 -2.17
N SER A 100 7.33 17.76 -2.88
CA SER A 100 7.27 17.59 -4.34
C SER A 100 6.51 16.34 -4.79
N LEU A 101 5.99 15.55 -3.85
CA LEU A 101 5.31 14.30 -4.16
C LEU A 101 4.09 14.52 -5.04
N LYS A 102 4.01 13.78 -6.13
CA LYS A 102 2.82 13.79 -6.98
C LYS A 102 2.52 12.40 -7.51
N LEU A 103 1.24 12.10 -7.61
CA LEU A 103 0.77 10.84 -8.14
C LEU A 103 1.07 10.77 -9.64
N VAL A 104 1.65 9.66 -10.09
CA VAL A 104 1.90 9.45 -11.51
C VAL A 104 0.62 9.04 -12.23
N GLU A 105 -0.15 8.14 -11.61
CA GLU A 105 -1.44 7.68 -12.14
C GLU A 105 -2.33 7.25 -10.97
N GLU A 106 -3.64 7.26 -11.18
CA GLU A 106 -4.60 6.89 -10.15
C GLU A 106 -4.80 5.37 -10.04
N SER A 107 -4.38 4.61 -11.05
CA SER A 107 -4.51 3.17 -11.04
C SER A 107 -3.52 2.50 -10.10
N ILE A 108 -3.84 1.28 -9.70
CA ILE A 108 -2.96 0.47 -8.85
C ILE A 108 -1.68 0.15 -9.61
N PHE A 109 -0.54 0.41 -8.96
CA PHE A 109 0.78 0.08 -9.52
C PHE A 109 1.17 -1.34 -9.20
N ASP A 110 0.90 -1.81 -7.95
CA ASP A 110 1.33 -3.12 -7.48
C ASP A 110 0.46 -3.55 -6.31
N ILE A 111 0.40 -4.84 -6.04
CA ILE A 111 -0.25 -5.40 -4.85
C ILE A 111 0.66 -6.43 -4.21
N ASP A 112 0.53 -6.58 -2.89
CA ASP A 112 1.27 -7.59 -2.16
C ASP A 112 0.46 -8.07 -0.95
N LYS A 113 0.46 -9.38 -0.71
CA LYS A 113 -0.17 -9.99 0.46
C LYS A 113 0.94 -10.68 1.24
N HIS A 114 1.22 -10.19 2.45
CA HIS A 114 2.30 -10.74 3.25
C HIS A 114 1.91 -10.90 4.71
N ILE A 115 2.56 -11.85 5.38
CA ILE A 115 2.32 -12.16 6.78
C ILE A 115 3.08 -11.19 7.66
N ILE A 116 2.37 -10.64 8.66
CA ILE A 116 2.98 -9.88 9.75
C ILE A 116 3.10 -10.83 10.93
N PRO A 117 4.31 -11.09 11.44
CA PRO A 117 4.51 -12.00 12.57
C PRO A 117 3.79 -11.53 13.83
N GLN A 118 3.42 -12.48 14.68
CA GLN A 118 2.82 -12.21 15.97
C GLN A 118 3.75 -11.31 16.80
N ARG A 119 3.15 -10.36 17.51
CA ARG A 119 3.81 -9.48 18.48
C ARG A 119 2.98 -9.50 19.77
N PRO A 120 3.54 -9.02 20.91
CA PRO A 120 2.72 -8.86 22.12
C PRO A 120 1.47 -8.05 21.82
N HIS A 121 0.30 -8.56 22.15
CA HIS A 121 -1.02 -7.94 21.94
C HIS A 121 -1.51 -7.88 20.48
N VAL A 122 -0.73 -8.39 19.52
CA VAL A 122 -1.14 -8.41 18.10
C VAL A 122 -0.88 -9.81 17.54
N PRO A 123 -1.93 -10.55 17.14
CA PRO A 123 -1.73 -11.88 16.54
C PRO A 123 -1.12 -11.78 15.15
N GLU A 124 -0.57 -12.91 14.67
CA GLU A 124 -0.13 -13.01 13.28
C GLU A 124 -1.31 -12.71 12.37
N HIS A 125 -1.06 -11.94 11.32
CA HIS A 125 -2.11 -11.54 10.37
C HIS A 125 -1.50 -11.19 9.02
N PHE A 126 -2.37 -10.95 8.03
CA PHE A 126 -1.95 -10.50 6.71
C PHE A 126 -2.09 -8.99 6.55
N HIS A 127 -1.13 -8.38 5.88
CA HIS A 127 -1.33 -7.07 5.26
C HIS A 127 -1.65 -7.29 3.78
N PHE A 128 -2.75 -6.69 3.34
CA PHE A 128 -3.17 -6.63 1.94
C PHE A 128 -2.76 -5.26 1.43
N ASP A 129 -1.55 -5.17 0.91
CA ASP A 129 -0.94 -3.90 0.56
C ASP A 129 -1.24 -3.51 -0.88
N VAL A 130 -1.78 -2.30 -1.06
CA VAL A 130 -2.05 -1.73 -2.37
C VAL A 130 -1.06 -0.59 -2.58
N ARG A 131 -0.31 -0.65 -3.68
CA ARG A 131 0.78 0.27 -3.97
C ARG A 131 0.46 1.20 -5.12
N TYR A 132 0.87 2.46 -4.96
CA TYR A 132 0.68 3.48 -5.97
C TYR A 132 2.01 4.07 -6.38
N LEU A 133 2.13 4.47 -7.66
CA LEU A 133 3.34 5.06 -8.21
C LEU A 133 3.32 6.56 -7.98
N ILE A 134 4.33 7.06 -7.27
CA ILE A 134 4.47 8.47 -6.90
C ILE A 134 5.80 8.98 -7.40
N GLU A 135 5.83 10.22 -7.88
CA GLU A 135 7.04 10.89 -8.33
C GLU A 135 7.46 11.95 -7.32
N ALA A 136 8.76 12.03 -7.06
CA ALA A 136 9.35 13.06 -6.21
C ALA A 136 10.53 13.72 -6.92
N ASP A 137 10.82 14.97 -6.53
CA ASP A 137 12.01 15.67 -7.01
C ASP A 137 13.23 15.16 -6.26
N ILE A 138 14.18 14.55 -6.97
CA ILE A 138 15.38 13.99 -6.37
C ILE A 138 16.27 15.05 -5.73
N ASN A 139 16.09 16.31 -6.09
CA ASN A 139 16.90 17.42 -5.58
C ASN A 139 16.27 18.15 -4.37
N GLU A 140 15.09 17.72 -3.95
CA GLU A 140 14.42 18.33 -2.79
C GLU A 140 15.10 18.01 -1.45
#